data_b1204527d65a1d02a321733126ae1b1d
#
_entry.id   b1204527d65a1d02a321733126ae1b1d
#
_cell.length_a   1.000
_cell.length_b   1.000
_cell.length_c   1.000
_cell.angle_alpha   90.00
_cell.angle_beta   90.00
_cell.angle_gamma   90.00
#
_symmetry.space_group_name_H-M   'P 1'
#
loop_
_entity.id
_entity.type
_entity.pdbx_description
1 polymer ?
#
loop_
_entity_poly.entity_id
_entity_poly.type
_entity_poly.pdbx_seq_one_letter_code
_entity_poly.pdbx_strand_id
1 'polypeptide(L)'
;MRLRSTVTAAVAAALTLAVPASAAEPSPGAPGAGDPYYPAYGNGGYDVSHYDLRLKYRPKTDELTGTATLLAETTQELSRFNLDFALDVKSVHVNGRKAAVETSGAHEVEVTPSRPLADGEDFTVVVRYAGVPSKVEVDGFTSWHRTPDGAVAANEPESAWWWFPGNDHPSDKATFDVSVSVPEGYQSLSNGKLVSERPEGGWVRSHWRSDKPQATYLATLAVGRFELTGSTTESGIPVVNAYSEELGDEAGAARASVERTAEITDWLEGVFGPYPFGSVGGFVPDTGVGFALETQTMAFYGNERFKKGSDVSVVVHEVAHQWYGDSVSLERWQDIWLNEGFATYASWLWSEKEGEGTAQELADHVYDSHPADDEFWKVKPGDPGPDNQFHRAVYDRGAMAVQALRNEIGDEDFFAVLKGWPTERAHGNARLRDFVSYAEKVSGKPLSPLFDTWLFTASKPGESTAGTKRHGGDGRPPPESWQELGRAHTTHPH
;
A
#
# COMPACT_ATOMS: atom_id res chain seq x y z
N MET A 1 76.07 32.96 48.44
CA MET A 1 76.26 32.10 47.26
C MET A 1 74.99 31.34 47.04
N ARG A 2 74.15 31.80 46.11
CA ARG A 2 72.81 31.22 45.82
C ARG A 2 72.86 30.64 44.40
N LEU A 3 72.75 29.30 44.30
CA LEU A 3 72.65 28.58 43.04
C LEU A 3 71.22 28.82 42.48
N ARG A 4 71.10 29.26 41.25
CA ARG A 4 69.90 29.22 40.49
C ARG A 4 69.85 28.02 39.58
N SER A 5 68.87 27.14 39.78
CA SER A 5 68.61 25.99 38.91
C SER A 5 67.63 26.43 37.81
N THR A 6 68.05 26.35 36.57
CA THR A 6 67.19 26.58 35.39
C THR A 6 66.58 25.21 34.99
N VAL A 7 65.26 25.17 35.04
CA VAL A 7 64.46 24.02 34.51
C VAL A 7 64.13 24.31 33.04
N THR A 8 64.64 23.51 32.14
CA THR A 8 64.32 23.55 30.71
C THR A 8 63.11 22.64 30.46
N ALA A 9 61.98 23.19 30.12
CA ALA A 9 60.78 22.44 29.71
C ALA A 9 60.91 22.08 28.22
N ALA A 10 60.97 20.81 27.90
CA ALA A 10 60.88 20.29 26.53
C ALA A 10 59.40 20.12 26.15
N VAL A 11 58.92 20.90 25.19
CA VAL A 11 57.60 20.72 24.58
C VAL A 11 57.70 19.67 23.48
N ALA A 12 57.13 18.49 23.72
CA ALA A 12 56.98 17.45 22.71
C ALA A 12 55.73 17.77 21.88
N ALA A 13 55.90 18.23 20.63
CA ALA A 13 54.81 18.36 19.66
C ALA A 13 54.41 16.96 19.13
N ALA A 14 53.25 16.47 19.54
CA ALA A 14 52.66 15.28 18.96
C ALA A 14 52.05 15.65 17.59
N LEU A 15 52.69 15.25 16.49
CA LEU A 15 52.09 15.24 15.18
C LEU A 15 51.07 14.11 15.13
N THR A 16 49.79 14.40 15.21
CA THR A 16 48.70 13.48 14.82
C THR A 16 48.68 13.39 13.30
N LEU A 17 49.22 12.31 12.77
CA LEU A 17 48.99 11.92 11.39
C LEU A 17 47.49 11.59 11.24
N ALA A 18 46.72 12.46 10.63
CA ALA A 18 45.37 12.15 10.15
C ALA A 18 45.55 11.07 9.05
N VAL A 19 45.19 9.84 9.36
CA VAL A 19 45.04 8.79 8.36
C VAL A 19 43.86 9.24 7.50
N PRO A 20 44.00 9.45 6.19
CA PRO A 20 42.86 9.73 5.33
C PRO A 20 41.92 8.54 5.48
N ALA A 21 40.64 8.80 5.82
CA ALA A 21 39.59 7.79 5.72
C ALA A 21 39.63 7.27 4.28
N SER A 22 39.93 5.99 4.11
CA SER A 22 39.84 5.35 2.80
C SER A 22 38.38 5.49 2.40
N ALA A 23 38.09 6.22 1.32
CA ALA A 23 36.78 6.20 0.73
C ALA A 23 36.41 4.74 0.44
N ALA A 24 35.27 4.28 0.90
CA ALA A 24 34.79 2.94 0.58
C ALA A 24 34.73 2.82 -0.96
N GLU A 25 35.15 1.68 -1.50
CA GLU A 25 34.98 1.47 -2.95
C GLU A 25 33.48 1.35 -3.27
N PRO A 26 33.03 1.96 -4.41
CA PRO A 26 31.64 1.86 -4.83
C PRO A 26 31.18 0.41 -4.91
N SER A 27 30.08 0.08 -4.26
CA SER A 27 29.51 -1.27 -4.21
C SER A 27 28.21 -1.37 -5.00
N PRO A 28 27.78 -2.57 -5.42
CA PRO A 28 26.45 -2.77 -5.99
C PRO A 28 25.37 -2.46 -4.96
N GLY A 29 24.25 -1.88 -5.38
CA GLY A 29 23.01 -1.89 -4.63
C GLY A 29 22.48 -3.32 -4.46
N ALA A 30 21.77 -3.59 -3.39
CA ALA A 30 21.20 -4.91 -3.16
C ALA A 30 20.03 -5.17 -4.14
N PRO A 31 19.88 -6.41 -4.66
CA PRO A 31 18.76 -6.77 -5.54
C PRO A 31 17.49 -7.14 -4.74
N GLY A 32 17.17 -6.37 -3.71
CA GLY A 32 16.02 -6.50 -2.85
C GLY A 32 16.06 -5.51 -1.71
N ALA A 33 14.88 -5.09 -1.23
CA ALA A 33 14.74 -4.18 -0.09
C ALA A 33 15.01 -4.87 1.27
N GLY A 34 15.26 -6.18 1.29
CA GLY A 34 15.51 -6.98 2.50
C GLY A 34 14.24 -7.42 3.22
N ASP A 35 13.12 -7.50 2.50
CA ASP A 35 11.88 -8.06 3.04
C ASP A 35 12.03 -9.58 3.27
N PRO A 36 11.60 -10.11 4.43
CA PRO A 36 11.73 -11.53 4.73
C PRO A 36 10.79 -12.43 3.92
N TYR A 37 9.66 -11.91 3.43
CA TYR A 37 8.69 -12.67 2.63
C TYR A 37 9.01 -12.60 1.14
N TYR A 38 9.44 -11.43 0.69
CA TYR A 38 9.74 -11.13 -0.71
C TYR A 38 11.17 -10.59 -0.87
N PRO A 39 12.20 -11.44 -0.70
CA PRO A 39 13.59 -11.00 -0.65
C PRO A 39 14.10 -10.39 -1.97
N ALA A 40 13.38 -10.60 -3.07
CA ALA A 40 13.70 -10.06 -4.39
C ALA A 40 12.82 -8.84 -4.77
N TYR A 41 11.99 -8.33 -3.86
CA TYR A 41 11.14 -7.17 -4.15
C TYR A 41 11.78 -5.89 -3.64
N GLY A 42 11.65 -4.83 -4.45
CA GLY A 42 12.36 -3.60 -4.23
C GLY A 42 13.87 -3.75 -4.35
N ASN A 43 14.59 -2.69 -4.07
CA ASN A 43 16.04 -2.64 -4.29
C ASN A 43 16.72 -1.77 -3.22
N GLY A 44 17.95 -2.14 -2.83
CA GLY A 44 18.74 -1.36 -1.89
C GLY A 44 19.74 -0.42 -2.55
N GLY A 45 20.19 0.55 -1.77
CA GLY A 45 21.25 1.47 -2.14
C GLY A 45 20.77 2.83 -2.66
N TYR A 46 19.48 3.02 -2.80
CA TYR A 46 18.86 4.30 -3.18
C TYR A 46 17.42 4.38 -2.67
N ASP A 47 16.85 5.57 -2.71
CA ASP A 47 15.48 5.92 -2.34
C ASP A 47 14.89 6.80 -3.45
N VAL A 48 13.67 6.51 -3.91
CA VAL A 48 12.99 7.26 -4.98
C VAL A 48 12.06 8.28 -4.39
N SER A 49 12.28 9.54 -4.70
CA SER A 49 11.42 10.64 -4.24
C SER A 49 10.27 10.98 -5.19
N HIS A 50 10.40 10.66 -6.48
CA HIS A 50 9.40 11.01 -7.49
C HIS A 50 9.47 10.14 -8.74
N TYR A 51 8.29 9.82 -9.29
CA TYR A 51 8.08 9.19 -10.61
C TYR A 51 7.34 10.14 -11.56
N ASP A 52 7.93 10.47 -12.73
CA ASP A 52 7.25 11.09 -13.90
C ASP A 52 7.06 10.00 -14.96
N LEU A 53 5.82 9.51 -15.10
CA LEU A 53 5.45 8.44 -16.03
C LEU A 53 4.75 9.05 -17.24
N ARG A 54 5.32 8.88 -18.43
CA ARG A 54 4.73 9.31 -19.71
C ARG A 54 4.41 8.11 -20.57
N LEU A 55 3.12 7.78 -20.63
CA LEU A 55 2.59 6.55 -21.15
C LEU A 55 1.77 6.77 -22.41
N LYS A 56 1.80 5.79 -23.28
CA LYS A 56 0.87 5.67 -24.40
C LYS A 56 0.38 4.24 -24.47
N TYR A 57 -0.92 4.05 -24.34
CA TYR A 57 -1.56 2.74 -24.34
C TYR A 57 -2.53 2.58 -25.50
N ARG A 58 -2.53 1.40 -26.12
CA ARG A 58 -3.44 1.01 -27.21
C ARG A 58 -4.36 -0.12 -26.78
N PRO A 59 -5.61 0.15 -26.36
CA PRO A 59 -6.53 -0.90 -25.86
C PRO A 59 -6.70 -2.08 -26.81
N LYS A 60 -6.72 -1.85 -28.13
CA LYS A 60 -6.94 -2.91 -29.12
C LYS A 60 -5.81 -3.93 -29.24
N THR A 61 -4.57 -3.52 -29.01
CA THR A 61 -3.38 -4.37 -29.14
C THR A 61 -2.71 -4.65 -27.81
N ASP A 62 -3.20 -4.04 -26.73
CA ASP A 62 -2.60 -4.06 -25.40
C ASP A 62 -1.15 -3.57 -25.35
N GLU A 63 -0.75 -2.78 -26.35
CA GLU A 63 0.59 -2.22 -26.40
C GLU A 63 0.72 -1.02 -25.48
N LEU A 64 1.64 -1.10 -24.55
CA LEU A 64 2.08 -0.01 -23.69
C LEU A 64 3.47 0.45 -24.12
N THR A 65 3.64 1.74 -24.35
CA THR A 65 4.95 2.39 -24.50
C THR A 65 5.09 3.45 -23.42
N GLY A 66 6.26 3.52 -22.79
CA GLY A 66 6.47 4.43 -21.69
C GLY A 66 7.86 5.06 -21.67
N THR A 67 7.91 6.20 -21.01
CA THR A 67 9.14 6.80 -20.49
C THR A 67 8.89 7.07 -19.03
N ALA A 68 9.63 6.38 -18.17
CA ALA A 68 9.65 6.66 -16.74
C ALA A 68 10.88 7.51 -16.41
N THR A 69 10.69 8.57 -15.64
CA THR A 69 11.77 9.36 -15.07
C THR A 69 11.66 9.24 -13.57
N LEU A 70 12.69 8.69 -12.93
CA LEU A 70 12.81 8.54 -11.50
C LEU A 70 13.77 9.61 -10.97
N LEU A 71 13.37 10.32 -9.93
CA LEU A 71 14.25 11.17 -9.13
C LEU A 71 14.57 10.41 -7.85
N ALA A 72 15.84 10.18 -7.59
CA ALA A 72 16.27 9.35 -6.48
C ALA A 72 17.54 9.91 -5.82
N GLU A 73 17.76 9.51 -4.58
CA GLU A 73 18.98 9.77 -3.81
C GLU A 73 19.66 8.45 -3.46
N THR A 74 20.98 8.38 -3.56
CA THR A 74 21.72 7.20 -3.13
C THR A 74 21.83 7.14 -1.61
N THR A 75 21.71 5.94 -1.04
CA THR A 75 21.90 5.66 0.40
C THR A 75 23.23 4.97 0.69
N GLN A 76 24.06 4.83 -0.34
CA GLN A 76 25.44 4.33 -0.29
C GLN A 76 26.19 4.75 -1.56
N GLU A 77 27.51 4.61 -1.58
CA GLU A 77 28.28 4.77 -2.80
C GLU A 77 28.00 3.60 -3.76
N LEU A 78 27.39 3.88 -4.95
CA LEU A 78 26.87 2.87 -5.87
C LEU A 78 27.73 2.71 -7.13
N SER A 79 28.16 1.48 -7.40
CA SER A 79 28.73 1.09 -8.71
C SER A 79 27.67 0.72 -9.72
N ARG A 80 26.52 0.15 -9.27
CA ARG A 80 25.33 -0.23 -10.03
C ARG A 80 24.13 -0.34 -9.10
N PHE A 81 22.91 -0.33 -9.65
CA PHE A 81 21.67 -0.49 -8.94
C PHE A 81 20.65 -1.27 -9.79
N ASN A 82 19.59 -1.74 -9.17
CA ASN A 82 18.54 -2.48 -9.85
C ASN A 82 17.24 -1.67 -9.89
N LEU A 83 16.34 -2.05 -10.80
CA LEU A 83 14.94 -1.62 -10.89
C LEU A 83 14.09 -2.87 -11.08
N ASP A 84 12.91 -2.89 -10.50
CA ASP A 84 11.91 -3.91 -10.76
C ASP A 84 11.13 -3.55 -12.02
N PHE A 85 11.16 -4.41 -13.06
CA PHE A 85 10.43 -4.18 -14.28
C PHE A 85 10.39 -5.39 -15.21
N ALA A 86 9.23 -5.71 -15.78
CA ALA A 86 9.04 -6.92 -16.59
C ALA A 86 8.85 -6.67 -18.10
N LEU A 87 8.64 -5.42 -18.56
CA LEU A 87 8.53 -5.13 -19.99
C LEU A 87 9.90 -4.84 -20.63
N ASP A 88 9.95 -4.80 -21.96
CA ASP A 88 11.18 -4.59 -22.72
C ASP A 88 11.80 -3.21 -22.52
N VAL A 89 12.94 -3.13 -21.86
CA VAL A 89 13.74 -1.90 -21.73
C VAL A 89 14.43 -1.58 -23.05
N LYS A 90 14.18 -0.39 -23.58
CA LYS A 90 14.78 0.09 -24.84
C LYS A 90 16.04 0.93 -24.60
N SER A 91 16.07 1.71 -23.54
CA SER A 91 17.25 2.46 -23.12
C SER A 91 17.13 2.96 -21.69
N VAL A 92 18.25 3.03 -20.98
CA VAL A 92 18.37 3.69 -19.68
C VAL A 92 19.41 4.79 -19.74
N HIS A 93 19.11 5.94 -19.15
CA HIS A 93 20.04 7.05 -18.96
C HIS A 93 20.06 7.43 -17.48
N VAL A 94 21.26 7.56 -16.94
CA VAL A 94 21.49 8.03 -15.56
C VAL A 94 22.18 9.40 -15.66
N ASN A 95 21.60 10.43 -15.03
CA ASN A 95 22.08 11.81 -15.12
C ASN A 95 22.34 12.26 -16.57
N GLY A 96 21.42 11.91 -17.48
CA GLY A 96 21.48 12.23 -18.92
C GLY A 96 22.50 11.43 -19.73
N ARG A 97 23.25 10.52 -19.13
CA ARG A 97 24.23 9.65 -19.81
C ARG A 97 23.70 8.24 -19.97
N LYS A 98 23.95 7.63 -21.11
CA LYS A 98 23.54 6.24 -21.37
C LYS A 98 24.22 5.30 -20.35
N ALA A 99 23.41 4.45 -19.72
CA ALA A 99 23.85 3.39 -18.82
C ALA A 99 23.89 2.03 -19.56
N ALA A 100 24.68 1.10 -19.04
CA ALA A 100 24.56 -0.31 -19.42
C ALA A 100 23.39 -0.93 -18.67
N VAL A 101 22.74 -1.92 -19.29
CA VAL A 101 21.54 -2.58 -18.75
C VAL A 101 21.67 -4.08 -18.96
N GLU A 102 21.42 -4.84 -17.90
CA GLU A 102 21.25 -6.29 -17.94
C GLU A 102 19.92 -6.65 -17.30
N THR A 103 19.20 -7.62 -17.84
CA THR A 103 17.93 -8.11 -17.28
C THR A 103 18.11 -9.54 -16.82
N SER A 104 17.53 -9.88 -15.65
CA SER A 104 17.57 -11.22 -15.08
C SER A 104 16.29 -11.56 -14.36
N GLY A 105 16.01 -12.86 -14.21
CA GLY A 105 14.75 -13.30 -13.57
C GLY A 105 13.50 -12.82 -14.30
N ALA A 106 12.44 -12.60 -13.54
CA ALA A 106 11.15 -12.16 -14.09
C ALA A 106 11.04 -10.64 -14.21
N HIS A 107 11.75 -9.88 -13.35
CA HIS A 107 11.55 -8.43 -13.21
C HIS A 107 12.81 -7.63 -12.88
N GLU A 108 13.96 -8.26 -12.74
CA GLU A 108 15.20 -7.54 -12.39
C GLU A 108 15.84 -6.84 -13.58
N VAL A 109 16.10 -5.55 -13.45
CA VAL A 109 16.81 -4.71 -14.41
C VAL A 109 18.02 -4.07 -13.74
N GLU A 110 19.20 -4.68 -13.90
CA GLU A 110 20.46 -4.12 -13.40
C GLU A 110 20.93 -2.95 -14.28
N VAL A 111 21.20 -1.82 -13.66
CA VAL A 111 21.65 -0.58 -14.31
C VAL A 111 23.06 -0.24 -13.83
N THR A 112 24.03 -0.18 -14.78
CA THR A 112 25.38 0.28 -14.52
C THR A 112 25.55 1.69 -15.10
N PRO A 113 25.62 2.75 -14.26
CA PRO A 113 25.83 4.11 -14.70
C PRO A 113 27.25 4.29 -15.30
N SER A 114 27.44 5.32 -16.12
CA SER A 114 28.75 5.59 -16.78
C SER A 114 29.86 6.02 -15.80
N ARG A 115 29.52 6.32 -14.58
CA ARG A 115 30.41 6.52 -13.42
C ARG A 115 29.68 6.07 -12.16
N PRO A 116 30.41 5.68 -11.12
CA PRO A 116 29.79 5.46 -9.82
C PRO A 116 29.05 6.71 -9.31
N LEU A 117 28.03 6.50 -8.49
CA LEU A 117 27.27 7.55 -7.82
C LEU A 117 27.77 7.64 -6.39
N ALA A 118 27.99 8.85 -5.88
CA ALA A 118 28.46 9.06 -4.52
C ALA A 118 27.32 8.82 -3.52
N ASP A 119 27.63 8.51 -2.28
CA ASP A 119 26.66 8.44 -1.19
C ASP A 119 25.98 9.81 -0.97
N GLY A 120 24.64 9.83 -0.82
CA GLY A 120 23.84 11.05 -0.74
C GLY A 120 23.79 11.86 -2.03
N GLU A 121 24.08 11.26 -3.21
CA GLU A 121 23.96 11.93 -4.50
C GLU A 121 22.53 11.87 -5.03
N ASP A 122 21.93 13.03 -5.31
CA ASP A 122 20.71 13.12 -6.12
C ASP A 122 21.01 12.68 -7.56
N PHE A 123 20.22 11.77 -8.09
CA PHE A 123 20.36 11.31 -9.47
C PHE A 123 19.03 11.09 -10.16
N THR A 124 19.07 11.14 -11.48
CA THR A 124 17.89 10.94 -12.34
C THR A 124 18.08 9.70 -13.19
N VAL A 125 17.09 8.82 -13.21
CA VAL A 125 17.03 7.66 -14.09
C VAL A 125 15.92 7.85 -15.11
N VAL A 126 16.23 7.77 -16.40
CA VAL A 126 15.25 7.82 -17.48
C VAL A 126 15.23 6.50 -18.21
N VAL A 127 14.12 5.76 -18.07
CA VAL A 127 13.90 4.46 -18.73
C VAL A 127 12.89 4.61 -19.85
N ARG A 128 13.26 4.17 -21.06
CA ARG A 128 12.32 4.04 -22.18
C ARG A 128 12.02 2.57 -22.40
N TYR A 129 10.75 2.24 -22.55
CA TYR A 129 10.30 0.87 -22.65
C TYR A 129 9.06 0.70 -23.53
N ALA A 130 8.79 -0.55 -23.88
CA ALA A 130 7.56 -0.93 -24.58
C ALA A 130 7.27 -2.41 -24.33
N GLY A 131 5.99 -2.78 -24.36
CA GLY A 131 5.60 -4.18 -24.25
C GLY A 131 4.10 -4.36 -24.36
N VAL A 132 3.68 -5.58 -24.08
CA VAL A 132 2.27 -5.99 -24.00
C VAL A 132 2.08 -6.56 -22.57
N PRO A 133 1.58 -5.75 -21.62
CA PRO A 133 1.58 -6.12 -20.19
C PRO A 133 0.81 -7.42 -19.91
N SER A 134 -0.31 -7.69 -20.59
CA SER A 134 -1.06 -8.94 -20.42
C SER A 134 -0.33 -10.21 -20.85
N LYS A 135 0.86 -10.10 -21.46
CA LYS A 135 1.73 -11.25 -21.77
C LYS A 135 2.75 -11.53 -20.68
N VAL A 136 2.82 -10.65 -19.70
CA VAL A 136 3.66 -10.86 -18.52
C VAL A 136 2.87 -11.63 -17.50
N GLU A 137 3.40 -12.78 -17.14
CA GLU A 137 2.85 -13.65 -16.09
C GLU A 137 4.03 -14.13 -15.24
N VAL A 138 3.91 -13.99 -13.94
CA VAL A 138 4.93 -14.42 -12.96
C VAL A 138 4.24 -15.36 -12.00
N ASP A 139 4.74 -16.58 -11.88
CA ASP A 139 4.21 -17.65 -11.01
C ASP A 139 2.69 -17.91 -11.18
N GLY A 140 2.16 -17.67 -12.40
CA GLY A 140 0.75 -17.87 -12.73
C GLY A 140 -0.13 -16.64 -12.47
N PHE A 141 0.45 -15.51 -12.09
CA PHE A 141 -0.27 -14.27 -11.77
C PHE A 141 0.02 -13.15 -12.77
N THR A 142 -0.93 -12.22 -12.85
CA THR A 142 -0.75 -10.95 -13.55
C THR A 142 -1.39 -9.82 -12.76
N SER A 143 -0.72 -8.68 -12.71
CA SER A 143 -1.26 -7.44 -12.15
C SER A 143 -1.85 -6.52 -13.23
N TRP A 144 -1.91 -7.01 -14.48
CA TRP A 144 -2.50 -6.31 -15.60
C TRP A 144 -3.76 -7.01 -16.10
N HIS A 145 -4.91 -6.57 -15.59
CA HIS A 145 -6.21 -7.14 -15.89
C HIS A 145 -6.80 -6.53 -17.15
N ARG A 146 -7.03 -7.37 -18.17
CA ARG A 146 -7.72 -6.94 -19.40
C ARG A 146 -9.21 -6.80 -19.14
N THR A 147 -9.81 -5.73 -19.70
CA THR A 147 -11.24 -5.53 -19.79
C THR A 147 -11.71 -5.68 -21.23
N PRO A 148 -13.04 -5.75 -21.53
CA PRO A 148 -13.53 -5.80 -22.91
C PRO A 148 -13.04 -4.63 -23.78
N ASP A 149 -12.81 -3.46 -23.18
CA ASP A 149 -12.43 -2.24 -23.89
C ASP A 149 -11.09 -1.65 -23.47
N GLY A 150 -10.41 -2.19 -22.45
CA GLY A 150 -9.18 -1.62 -21.93
C GLY A 150 -8.35 -2.53 -21.05
N ALA A 151 -7.82 -1.98 -19.98
CA ALA A 151 -7.07 -2.71 -18.98
C ALA A 151 -6.95 -1.93 -17.66
N VAL A 152 -6.61 -2.64 -16.58
CA VAL A 152 -6.36 -2.10 -15.25
C VAL A 152 -5.08 -2.71 -14.69
N ALA A 153 -4.23 -1.88 -14.09
CA ALA A 153 -3.12 -2.32 -13.24
C ALA A 153 -3.55 -2.23 -11.78
N ALA A 154 -3.70 -3.38 -11.13
CA ALA A 154 -4.06 -3.49 -9.71
C ALA A 154 -3.71 -4.88 -9.20
N ASN A 155 -2.93 -4.96 -8.14
CA ASN A 155 -2.63 -6.19 -7.38
C ASN A 155 -1.84 -5.86 -6.13
N GLU A 156 -1.76 -6.79 -5.21
CA GLU A 156 -0.94 -6.78 -4.01
C GLU A 156 -0.37 -8.21 -3.79
N PRO A 157 0.91 -8.37 -3.43
CA PRO A 157 1.87 -7.35 -2.97
C PRO A 157 2.64 -6.61 -4.06
N GLU A 158 2.51 -7.01 -5.33
CA GLU A 158 3.21 -6.39 -6.44
C GLU A 158 2.27 -5.95 -7.56
N SER A 159 2.53 -4.80 -8.16
CA SER A 159 1.78 -4.27 -9.29
C SER A 159 2.62 -3.42 -10.25
N ALA A 160 3.56 -2.64 -9.74
CA ALA A 160 4.25 -1.60 -10.50
C ALA A 160 5.05 -2.16 -11.68
N TRP A 161 5.80 -3.22 -11.51
CA TRP A 161 6.71 -3.75 -12.53
C TRP A 161 6.04 -4.25 -13.82
N TRP A 162 4.70 -4.44 -13.81
CA TRP A 162 3.95 -4.78 -15.02
C TRP A 162 3.78 -3.61 -15.99
N TRP A 163 3.91 -2.35 -15.49
CA TRP A 163 3.60 -1.20 -16.32
C TRP A 163 4.58 -0.02 -16.20
N PHE A 164 5.37 0.08 -15.13
CA PHE A 164 6.49 1.03 -15.03
C PHE A 164 7.65 0.46 -14.22
N PRO A 165 8.92 0.84 -14.55
CA PRO A 165 10.08 0.45 -13.76
C PRO A 165 10.15 1.27 -12.47
N GLY A 166 10.43 0.59 -11.34
CA GLY A 166 10.48 1.22 -10.04
C GLY A 166 11.34 0.50 -9.02
N ASN A 167 11.27 0.98 -7.79
CA ASN A 167 11.70 0.30 -6.59
C ASN A 167 10.45 -0.26 -5.93
N ASP A 168 10.04 -1.50 -6.30
CA ASP A 168 8.70 -2.03 -6.00
C ASP A 168 8.63 -2.68 -4.63
N HIS A 169 8.67 -1.83 -3.60
CA HIS A 169 8.48 -2.24 -2.20
C HIS A 169 7.77 -1.12 -1.42
N PRO A 170 6.84 -1.42 -0.50
CA PRO A 170 6.08 -0.41 0.25
C PRO A 170 6.93 0.51 1.13
N SER A 171 8.17 0.13 1.44
CA SER A 171 9.09 0.99 2.20
C SER A 171 9.67 2.15 1.40
N ASP A 172 9.66 2.10 0.06
CA ASP A 172 10.10 3.18 -0.82
C ASP A 172 8.88 3.92 -1.39
N LYS A 173 8.51 5.01 -0.74
CA LYS A 173 7.32 5.82 -1.09
C LYS A 173 7.73 7.08 -1.84
N ALA A 174 7.06 7.34 -2.95
CA ALA A 174 7.35 8.48 -3.80
C ALA A 174 6.09 9.27 -4.19
N THR A 175 6.26 10.47 -4.71
CA THR A 175 5.21 11.21 -5.40
C THR A 175 5.13 10.81 -6.87
N PHE A 176 3.95 11.00 -7.51
CA PHE A 176 3.73 10.57 -8.89
C PHE A 176 3.13 11.67 -9.76
N ASP A 177 3.68 11.85 -10.96
CA ASP A 177 3.06 12.48 -12.11
C ASP A 177 2.85 11.43 -13.21
N VAL A 178 1.58 11.12 -13.55
CA VAL A 178 1.22 10.09 -14.54
C VAL A 178 0.52 10.75 -15.73
N SER A 179 1.20 10.82 -16.87
CA SER A 179 0.65 11.33 -18.13
C SER A 179 0.35 10.17 -19.06
N VAL A 180 -0.92 9.97 -19.40
CA VAL A 180 -1.37 8.84 -20.22
C VAL A 180 -2.03 9.34 -21.49
N SER A 181 -1.58 8.85 -22.65
CA SER A 181 -2.25 9.07 -23.94
C SER A 181 -3.00 7.81 -24.34
N VAL A 182 -4.30 7.94 -24.58
CA VAL A 182 -5.21 6.89 -25.07
C VAL A 182 -5.95 7.37 -26.32
N PRO A 183 -6.46 6.49 -27.19
CA PRO A 183 -7.27 6.92 -28.35
C PRO A 183 -8.51 7.70 -27.92
N GLU A 184 -8.97 8.62 -28.75
CA GLU A 184 -10.25 9.31 -28.53
C GLU A 184 -11.39 8.33 -28.27
N GLY A 185 -12.29 8.66 -27.32
CA GLY A 185 -13.38 7.80 -26.87
C GLY A 185 -13.00 6.85 -25.73
N TYR A 186 -11.74 6.89 -25.26
CA TYR A 186 -11.30 6.22 -24.03
C TYR A 186 -10.88 7.24 -22.99
N GLN A 187 -11.02 6.89 -21.73
CA GLN A 187 -10.48 7.62 -20.57
C GLN A 187 -9.35 6.84 -19.94
N SER A 188 -8.49 7.55 -19.22
CA SER A 188 -7.53 6.95 -18.31
C SER A 188 -7.74 7.50 -16.90
N LEU A 189 -7.68 6.62 -15.90
CA LEU A 189 -7.76 6.92 -14.47
C LEU A 189 -6.44 6.55 -13.82
N SER A 190 -6.02 7.33 -12.82
CA SER A 190 -4.86 7.04 -12.00
C SER A 190 -5.00 7.72 -10.63
N ASN A 191 -4.01 7.56 -9.76
CA ASN A 191 -4.01 8.12 -8.42
C ASN A 191 -3.96 9.66 -8.39
N GLY A 192 -4.48 10.24 -7.32
CA GLY A 192 -4.43 11.67 -7.07
C GLY A 192 -5.48 12.47 -7.82
N LYS A 193 -5.09 13.61 -8.38
CA LYS A 193 -5.98 14.54 -9.06
C LYS A 193 -5.72 14.59 -10.55
N LEU A 194 -6.77 14.65 -11.37
CA LEU A 194 -6.67 15.00 -12.78
C LEU A 194 -6.27 16.48 -12.91
N VAL A 195 -5.01 16.73 -13.31
CA VAL A 195 -4.46 18.08 -13.47
C VAL A 195 -4.86 18.70 -14.81
N SER A 196 -4.88 17.87 -15.86
CA SER A 196 -5.28 18.32 -17.19
C SER A 196 -5.67 17.15 -18.08
N GLU A 197 -6.59 17.43 -19.01
CA GLU A 197 -6.91 16.53 -20.12
C GLU A 197 -6.90 17.33 -21.43
N ARG A 198 -6.26 16.80 -22.47
CA ARG A 198 -6.08 17.52 -23.73
C ARG A 198 -6.16 16.56 -24.93
N PRO A 199 -6.91 16.92 -25.99
CA PRO A 199 -6.88 16.18 -27.25
C PRO A 199 -5.54 16.40 -27.99
N GLU A 200 -4.99 15.33 -28.55
CA GLU A 200 -3.72 15.34 -29.30
C GLU A 200 -3.80 14.45 -30.56
N GLY A 201 -4.41 14.94 -31.64
CA GLY A 201 -4.39 14.27 -32.94
C GLY A 201 -4.95 12.85 -32.96
N GLY A 202 -6.21 12.67 -32.54
CA GLY A 202 -6.87 11.37 -32.43
C GLY A 202 -6.57 10.60 -31.13
N TRP A 203 -5.91 11.25 -30.20
CA TRP A 203 -5.61 10.79 -28.85
C TRP A 203 -6.08 11.81 -27.83
N VAL A 204 -6.31 11.34 -26.59
CA VAL A 204 -6.51 12.19 -25.43
C VAL A 204 -5.36 11.91 -24.47
N ARG A 205 -4.72 13.00 -24.00
CA ARG A 205 -3.71 12.92 -22.94
C ARG A 205 -4.29 13.44 -21.64
N SER A 206 -4.35 12.60 -20.66
CA SER A 206 -4.68 12.95 -19.28
C SER A 206 -3.41 13.02 -18.45
N HIS A 207 -3.35 13.97 -17.52
CA HIS A 207 -2.26 14.12 -16.55
C HIS A 207 -2.80 14.06 -15.14
N TRP A 208 -2.40 13.06 -14.40
CA TRP A 208 -2.75 12.80 -13.01
C TRP A 208 -1.56 13.11 -12.09
N ARG A 209 -1.84 13.56 -10.88
CA ARG A 209 -0.81 13.86 -9.88
C ARG A 209 -1.21 13.38 -8.50
N SER A 210 -0.36 12.52 -7.92
CA SER A 210 -0.34 12.16 -6.49
C SER A 210 0.79 12.94 -5.84
N ASP A 211 0.45 13.94 -5.02
CA ASP A 211 1.40 14.89 -4.42
C ASP A 211 1.84 14.49 -3.00
N LYS A 212 1.42 13.33 -2.54
CA LYS A 212 1.83 12.73 -1.27
C LYS A 212 2.58 11.41 -1.54
N PRO A 213 3.53 11.06 -0.66
CA PRO A 213 4.22 9.78 -0.77
C PRO A 213 3.25 8.60 -0.86
N GLN A 214 3.50 7.73 -1.81
CA GLN A 214 2.68 6.57 -2.18
C GLN A 214 3.59 5.37 -2.41
N ALA A 215 3.26 4.23 -1.84
CA ALA A 215 3.91 2.97 -2.16
C ALA A 215 3.62 2.55 -3.61
N THR A 216 4.54 1.87 -4.24
CA THR A 216 4.44 1.54 -5.66
C THR A 216 3.31 0.59 -6.00
N TYR A 217 2.97 -0.38 -5.12
CA TYR A 217 1.84 -1.30 -5.33
C TYR A 217 0.49 -0.59 -5.34
N LEU A 218 0.37 0.57 -4.65
CA LEU A 218 -0.82 1.40 -4.63
C LEU A 218 -1.01 2.25 -5.89
N ALA A 219 -0.01 2.26 -6.79
CA ALA A 219 -0.10 2.96 -8.05
C ALA A 219 -0.99 2.18 -9.03
N THR A 220 -2.02 2.85 -9.56
CA THR A 220 -2.95 2.25 -10.51
C THR A 220 -3.02 3.01 -11.82
N LEU A 221 -3.33 2.29 -12.88
CA LEU A 221 -3.71 2.80 -14.18
C LEU A 221 -4.92 2.01 -14.67
N ALA A 222 -6.04 2.68 -14.90
CA ALA A 222 -7.17 2.09 -15.59
C ALA A 222 -7.41 2.82 -16.92
N VAL A 223 -7.65 2.07 -17.98
CA VAL A 223 -8.01 2.59 -19.30
C VAL A 223 -9.25 1.86 -19.78
N GLY A 224 -10.28 2.62 -20.21
CA GLY A 224 -11.55 2.08 -20.66
C GLY A 224 -12.52 3.19 -21.02
N ARG A 225 -13.80 2.83 -21.17
CA ARG A 225 -14.91 3.78 -21.24
C ARG A 225 -15.62 3.77 -19.88
N PHE A 226 -15.62 4.91 -19.23
CA PHE A 226 -16.18 5.06 -17.89
C PHE A 226 -17.24 6.16 -17.85
N GLU A 227 -18.31 5.90 -17.14
CA GLU A 227 -19.18 6.94 -16.65
C GLU A 227 -18.60 7.49 -15.34
N LEU A 228 -18.34 8.79 -15.30
CA LEU A 228 -17.75 9.45 -14.14
C LEU A 228 -18.85 10.16 -13.34
N THR A 229 -18.80 10.02 -12.02
CA THR A 229 -19.62 10.80 -11.09
C THR A 229 -18.70 11.59 -10.17
N GLY A 230 -19.19 12.71 -9.67
CA GLY A 230 -18.40 13.59 -8.80
C GLY A 230 -19.24 14.15 -7.67
N SER A 231 -18.65 14.21 -6.50
CA SER A 231 -19.20 14.85 -5.30
C SER A 231 -18.07 15.49 -4.48
N THR A 232 -18.37 15.89 -3.26
CA THR A 232 -17.39 16.50 -2.35
C THR A 232 -17.75 16.08 -0.93
N THR A 233 -16.76 15.76 -0.11
CA THR A 233 -16.94 15.49 1.31
C THR A 233 -17.31 16.78 2.08
N GLU A 234 -17.79 16.67 3.31
CA GLU A 234 -18.08 17.84 4.17
C GLU A 234 -16.81 18.67 4.44
N SER A 235 -15.64 18.02 4.54
CA SER A 235 -14.33 18.69 4.67
C SER A 235 -13.82 19.35 3.39
N GLY A 236 -14.54 19.17 2.26
CA GLY A 236 -14.22 19.79 0.97
C GLY A 236 -13.27 18.98 0.09
N ILE A 237 -13.07 17.70 0.36
CA ILE A 237 -12.28 16.79 -0.46
C ILE A 237 -13.07 16.41 -1.72
N PRO A 238 -12.54 16.60 -2.94
CA PRO A 238 -13.19 16.15 -4.16
C PRO A 238 -13.30 14.63 -4.19
N VAL A 239 -14.48 14.13 -4.56
CA VAL A 239 -14.74 12.69 -4.75
C VAL A 239 -15.00 12.44 -6.24
N VAL A 240 -14.32 11.45 -6.80
CA VAL A 240 -14.53 11.01 -8.19
C VAL A 240 -14.74 9.51 -8.21
N ASN A 241 -15.88 9.05 -8.67
CA ASN A 241 -16.15 7.64 -8.89
C ASN A 241 -16.30 7.35 -10.39
N ALA A 242 -15.85 6.18 -10.83
CA ALA A 242 -15.88 5.79 -12.23
C ALA A 242 -16.44 4.38 -12.39
N TYR A 243 -17.34 4.21 -13.35
CA TYR A 243 -17.99 2.94 -13.62
C TYR A 243 -17.80 2.58 -15.09
N SER A 244 -17.33 1.38 -15.38
CA SER A 244 -17.23 0.92 -16.77
C SER A 244 -18.61 0.95 -17.44
N GLU A 245 -18.67 1.41 -18.69
CA GLU A 245 -19.87 1.33 -19.52
C GLU A 245 -20.24 -0.12 -19.89
N GLU A 246 -19.30 -1.06 -19.70
CA GLU A 246 -19.49 -2.50 -19.96
C GLU A 246 -20.05 -3.26 -18.75
N LEU A 247 -20.24 -2.60 -17.58
CA LEU A 247 -20.89 -3.21 -16.41
C LEU A 247 -22.33 -3.60 -16.77
N GLY A 248 -22.65 -4.87 -16.58
CA GLY A 248 -23.98 -5.42 -16.82
C GLY A 248 -24.94 -5.17 -15.65
N ASP A 249 -25.52 -6.27 -15.16
CA ASP A 249 -26.55 -6.24 -14.10
C ASP A 249 -25.99 -5.72 -12.76
N GLU A 250 -24.70 -5.80 -12.52
CA GLU A 250 -24.00 -5.34 -11.32
C GLU A 250 -23.85 -3.80 -11.22
N ALA A 251 -24.04 -3.06 -12.32
CA ALA A 251 -23.87 -1.59 -12.35
C ALA A 251 -24.68 -0.86 -11.26
N GLY A 252 -25.92 -1.30 -11.04
CA GLY A 252 -26.79 -0.73 -10.01
C GLY A 252 -26.27 -0.94 -8.59
N ALA A 253 -25.80 -2.15 -8.30
CA ALA A 253 -25.24 -2.50 -7.00
C ALA A 253 -23.90 -1.81 -6.75
N ALA A 254 -23.03 -1.75 -7.76
CA ALA A 254 -21.75 -1.04 -7.71
C ALA A 254 -21.97 0.45 -7.37
N ARG A 255 -22.88 1.12 -8.07
CA ARG A 255 -23.22 2.53 -7.77
C ARG A 255 -23.81 2.71 -6.37
N ALA A 256 -24.75 1.85 -5.97
CA ALA A 256 -25.37 1.93 -4.64
C ALA A 256 -24.34 1.81 -3.51
N SER A 257 -23.20 1.14 -3.77
CA SER A 257 -22.10 0.99 -2.82
C SER A 257 -21.12 2.17 -2.92
N VAL A 258 -20.51 2.37 -4.09
CA VAL A 258 -19.35 3.25 -4.26
C VAL A 258 -19.73 4.74 -4.20
N GLU A 259 -20.99 5.12 -4.52
CA GLU A 259 -21.46 6.50 -4.33
C GLU A 259 -21.50 6.93 -2.85
N ARG A 260 -21.42 6.00 -1.92
CA ARG A 260 -21.30 6.32 -0.48
C ARG A 260 -19.89 6.74 -0.06
N THR A 261 -18.90 6.79 -0.95
CA THR A 261 -17.50 7.15 -0.65
C THR A 261 -17.39 8.46 0.13
N ALA A 262 -18.13 9.52 -0.26
CA ALA A 262 -18.10 10.80 0.46
C ALA A 262 -18.57 10.64 1.91
N GLU A 263 -19.73 10.05 2.14
CA GLU A 263 -20.30 9.80 3.47
C GLU A 263 -19.36 8.96 4.35
N ILE A 264 -18.77 7.90 3.77
CA ILE A 264 -17.86 7.00 4.45
C ILE A 264 -16.57 7.77 4.84
N THR A 265 -16.03 8.59 3.93
CA THR A 265 -14.84 9.40 4.20
C THR A 265 -15.10 10.38 5.35
N ASP A 266 -16.23 11.11 5.31
CA ASP A 266 -16.61 12.06 6.37
C ASP A 266 -16.75 11.36 7.73
N TRP A 267 -17.34 10.17 7.75
CA TRP A 267 -17.47 9.39 8.97
C TRP A 267 -16.09 8.89 9.47
N LEU A 268 -15.24 8.38 8.58
CA LEU A 268 -13.89 7.91 8.94
C LEU A 268 -12.99 9.06 9.43
N GLU A 269 -13.15 10.29 8.93
CA GLU A 269 -12.49 11.47 9.51
C GLU A 269 -12.85 11.64 11.00
N GLY A 270 -14.08 11.30 11.37
CA GLY A 270 -14.52 11.25 12.77
C GLY A 270 -13.82 10.17 13.59
N VAL A 271 -13.43 9.05 12.99
CA VAL A 271 -12.80 7.88 13.62
C VAL A 271 -11.28 7.94 13.59
N PHE A 272 -10.67 8.25 12.43
CA PHE A 272 -9.23 8.17 12.18
C PHE A 272 -8.52 9.51 12.10
N GLY A 273 -9.28 10.62 12.19
CA GLY A 273 -8.74 11.98 12.03
C GLY A 273 -8.78 12.47 10.58
N PRO A 274 -8.22 13.65 10.29
CA PRO A 274 -8.33 14.28 8.99
C PRO A 274 -7.90 13.35 7.85
N TYR A 275 -8.63 13.39 6.73
CA TYR A 275 -8.28 12.63 5.53
C TYR A 275 -6.90 13.03 5.00
N PRO A 276 -5.99 12.08 4.75
CA PRO A 276 -4.58 12.40 4.51
C PRO A 276 -4.24 12.94 3.11
N PHE A 277 -5.19 12.84 2.15
CA PHE A 277 -4.93 13.16 0.75
C PHE A 277 -5.81 14.28 0.22
N GLY A 278 -5.54 14.70 -1.01
CA GLY A 278 -6.25 15.82 -1.62
C GLY A 278 -7.43 15.43 -2.50
N SER A 279 -7.72 14.14 -2.67
CA SER A 279 -8.86 13.58 -3.40
C SER A 279 -9.17 12.18 -2.88
N VAL A 280 -10.39 11.72 -3.07
CA VAL A 280 -10.82 10.37 -2.77
C VAL A 280 -11.77 9.89 -3.87
N GLY A 281 -11.89 8.60 -4.05
CA GLY A 281 -12.86 8.02 -4.99
C GLY A 281 -12.61 6.54 -5.20
N GLY A 282 -13.27 6.00 -6.21
CA GLY A 282 -13.11 4.61 -6.57
C GLY A 282 -13.54 4.33 -8.00
N PHE A 283 -13.14 3.20 -8.52
CA PHE A 283 -13.55 2.80 -9.86
C PHE A 283 -13.91 1.32 -9.94
N VAL A 284 -14.90 1.04 -10.77
CA VAL A 284 -15.43 -0.30 -10.98
C VAL A 284 -15.30 -0.63 -12.47
N PRO A 285 -14.21 -1.30 -12.88
CA PRO A 285 -14.06 -1.78 -14.24
C PRO A 285 -14.72 -3.15 -14.43
N ASP A 286 -14.97 -3.58 -15.66
CA ASP A 286 -15.41 -4.93 -15.98
C ASP A 286 -14.21 -5.87 -16.19
N THR A 287 -13.56 -6.26 -15.10
CA THR A 287 -12.37 -7.13 -15.11
C THR A 287 -12.66 -8.61 -14.93
N GLY A 288 -13.85 -8.94 -14.40
CA GLY A 288 -14.16 -10.31 -13.99
C GLY A 288 -13.42 -10.78 -12.73
N VAL A 289 -12.77 -9.88 -11.98
CA VAL A 289 -12.14 -10.21 -10.69
C VAL A 289 -13.06 -9.90 -9.52
N GLY A 290 -12.86 -10.59 -8.41
CA GLY A 290 -13.71 -10.50 -7.23
C GLY A 290 -13.07 -9.80 -6.03
N PHE A 291 -11.83 -9.32 -6.13
CA PHE A 291 -11.17 -8.56 -5.06
C PHE A 291 -11.37 -7.05 -5.24
N ALA A 292 -11.11 -6.30 -4.19
CA ALA A 292 -10.93 -4.86 -4.20
C ALA A 292 -9.51 -4.52 -3.73
N LEU A 293 -9.06 -3.30 -4.00
CA LEU A 293 -7.72 -2.85 -3.62
C LEU A 293 -7.75 -1.35 -3.32
N GLU A 294 -7.09 -0.97 -2.27
CA GLU A 294 -7.00 0.37 -1.70
C GLU A 294 -6.18 1.36 -2.53
N THR A 295 -5.97 1.14 -3.83
CA THR A 295 -5.10 2.01 -4.63
C THR A 295 -5.28 3.49 -4.24
N GLN A 296 -4.18 4.13 -3.81
CA GLN A 296 -4.20 5.41 -3.08
C GLN A 296 -5.06 6.47 -3.77
N THR A 297 -6.04 7.04 -3.08
CA THR A 297 -7.01 8.05 -3.53
C THR A 297 -8.04 7.63 -4.57
N MET A 298 -7.91 6.43 -5.17
CA MET A 298 -8.77 5.94 -6.24
C MET A 298 -8.89 4.41 -6.11
N ALA A 299 -9.66 3.94 -5.12
CA ALA A 299 -9.77 2.51 -4.80
C ALA A 299 -10.34 1.70 -5.97
N PHE A 300 -9.78 0.52 -6.19
CA PHE A 300 -10.23 -0.44 -7.19
C PHE A 300 -11.27 -1.38 -6.60
N TYR A 301 -12.37 -1.57 -7.32
CA TYR A 301 -13.42 -2.53 -6.95
C TYR A 301 -13.70 -3.47 -8.11
N GLY A 302 -13.34 -4.74 -8.01
CA GLY A 302 -13.66 -5.75 -9.01
C GLY A 302 -15.18 -5.95 -9.13
N ASN A 303 -15.69 -5.99 -10.36
CA ASN A 303 -17.14 -6.05 -10.62
C ASN A 303 -17.83 -7.31 -10.10
N GLU A 304 -17.10 -8.44 -9.98
CA GLU A 304 -17.67 -9.71 -9.45
C GLU A 304 -18.22 -9.56 -8.02
N ARG A 305 -17.70 -8.60 -7.23
CA ARG A 305 -18.18 -8.34 -5.86
C ARG A 305 -19.65 -7.91 -5.83
N PHE A 306 -20.10 -7.19 -6.85
CA PHE A 306 -21.44 -6.61 -6.91
C PHE A 306 -22.49 -7.55 -7.53
N LYS A 307 -22.11 -8.74 -8.01
CA LYS A 307 -23.03 -9.73 -8.55
C LYS A 307 -24.07 -10.25 -7.56
N LYS A 308 -23.75 -10.17 -6.26
CA LYS A 308 -24.69 -10.59 -5.18
C LYS A 308 -25.45 -9.43 -4.55
N GLY A 309 -25.40 -8.25 -5.13
CA GLY A 309 -25.99 -7.02 -4.62
C GLY A 309 -24.97 -6.00 -4.16
N SER A 310 -25.42 -4.92 -3.55
CA SER A 310 -24.54 -3.89 -2.96
C SER A 310 -23.65 -4.48 -1.88
N ASP A 311 -22.45 -3.89 -1.75
CA ASP A 311 -21.43 -4.24 -0.76
C ASP A 311 -20.78 -2.93 -0.29
N VAL A 312 -21.41 -2.29 0.71
CA VAL A 312 -20.91 -1.04 1.29
C VAL A 312 -19.73 -1.31 2.21
N SER A 313 -19.70 -2.50 2.82
CA SER A 313 -18.65 -2.88 3.75
C SER A 313 -17.27 -2.89 3.10
N VAL A 314 -17.17 -3.30 1.82
CA VAL A 314 -15.91 -3.23 1.07
C VAL A 314 -15.50 -1.77 0.80
N VAL A 315 -16.46 -0.88 0.54
CA VAL A 315 -16.11 0.54 0.34
C VAL A 315 -15.57 1.15 1.62
N VAL A 316 -16.13 0.79 2.78
CA VAL A 316 -15.58 1.21 4.09
C VAL A 316 -14.17 0.67 4.29
N HIS A 317 -13.93 -0.59 3.95
CA HIS A 317 -12.63 -1.24 4.04
C HIS A 317 -11.57 -0.49 3.21
N GLU A 318 -11.82 -0.32 1.90
CA GLU A 318 -10.85 0.32 0.99
C GLU A 318 -10.64 1.81 1.30
N VAL A 319 -11.67 2.52 1.78
CA VAL A 319 -11.50 3.91 2.20
C VAL A 319 -10.74 4.00 3.53
N ALA A 320 -10.89 3.04 4.44
CA ALA A 320 -10.14 3.00 5.70
C ALA A 320 -8.63 2.83 5.48
N HIS A 321 -8.24 2.07 4.47
CA HIS A 321 -6.85 1.91 4.07
C HIS A 321 -6.17 3.23 3.73
N GLN A 322 -6.90 4.26 3.32
CA GLN A 322 -6.30 5.56 3.03
C GLN A 322 -5.54 6.14 4.24
N TRP A 323 -5.91 5.75 5.48
CA TRP A 323 -5.15 6.06 6.69
C TRP A 323 -4.22 4.93 7.10
N TYR A 324 -4.68 3.65 7.05
CA TYR A 324 -3.99 2.44 7.50
C TYR A 324 -3.62 1.55 6.29
N GLY A 325 -2.47 1.78 5.70
CA GLY A 325 -1.98 1.14 4.48
C GLY A 325 -1.36 2.17 3.54
N ASP A 326 -2.11 3.22 3.21
CA ASP A 326 -1.68 4.23 2.24
C ASP A 326 -0.89 5.37 2.89
N SER A 327 -1.50 6.12 3.81
CA SER A 327 -0.80 7.19 4.51
C SER A 327 0.28 6.62 5.43
N VAL A 328 -0.06 5.64 6.27
CA VAL A 328 0.89 4.87 7.06
C VAL A 328 1.06 3.51 6.40
N SER A 329 2.11 3.36 5.60
CA SER A 329 2.38 2.12 4.87
C SER A 329 3.29 1.19 5.67
N LEU A 330 3.33 -0.06 5.23
CA LEU A 330 4.19 -1.09 5.82
C LEU A 330 5.68 -0.79 5.57
N GLU A 331 6.53 -1.07 6.55
CA GLU A 331 7.97 -1.17 6.35
C GLU A 331 8.37 -2.56 5.83
N ARG A 332 7.55 -3.58 6.10
CA ARG A 332 7.72 -4.98 5.64
C ARG A 332 6.38 -5.64 5.45
N TRP A 333 6.26 -6.50 4.47
CA TRP A 333 5.06 -7.28 4.18
C TRP A 333 4.59 -8.18 5.33
N GLN A 334 5.51 -8.62 6.17
CA GLN A 334 5.20 -9.35 7.40
C GLN A 334 4.20 -8.62 8.30
N ASP A 335 4.20 -7.30 8.29
CA ASP A 335 3.37 -6.46 9.16
C ASP A 335 1.97 -6.15 8.56
N ILE A 336 1.51 -6.90 7.52
CA ILE A 336 0.26 -6.67 6.77
C ILE A 336 -0.99 -6.52 7.65
N TRP A 337 -1.00 -7.07 8.84
CA TRP A 337 -2.06 -6.87 9.81
C TRP A 337 -2.33 -5.38 10.11
N LEU A 338 -1.31 -4.52 10.03
CA LEU A 338 -1.47 -3.07 10.24
C LEU A 338 -2.38 -2.41 9.20
N ASN A 339 -2.53 -3.00 8.02
CA ASN A 339 -3.47 -2.60 7.00
C ASN A 339 -4.81 -3.32 7.25
N GLU A 340 -4.82 -4.63 7.09
CA GLU A 340 -6.02 -5.45 6.99
C GLU A 340 -6.84 -5.54 8.28
N GLY A 341 -6.17 -5.65 9.42
CA GLY A 341 -6.84 -5.72 10.71
C GLY A 341 -7.62 -4.45 11.03
N PHE A 342 -7.08 -3.28 10.67
CA PHE A 342 -7.73 -1.97 10.92
C PHE A 342 -8.81 -1.66 9.88
N ALA A 343 -8.61 -1.99 8.61
CA ALA A 343 -9.62 -1.82 7.58
C ALA A 343 -10.85 -2.73 7.82
N THR A 344 -10.62 -3.99 8.18
CA THR A 344 -11.69 -4.91 8.60
C THR A 344 -12.43 -4.37 9.84
N TYR A 345 -11.69 -3.88 10.82
CA TYR A 345 -12.31 -3.32 12.01
C TYR A 345 -13.10 -2.03 11.73
N ALA A 346 -12.68 -1.22 10.76
CA ALA A 346 -13.46 -0.08 10.28
C ALA A 346 -14.82 -0.51 9.73
N SER A 347 -14.88 -1.60 8.96
CA SER A 347 -16.16 -2.18 8.50
C SER A 347 -17.03 -2.66 9.66
N TRP A 348 -16.43 -3.19 10.75
CA TRP A 348 -17.17 -3.54 11.96
C TRP A 348 -17.70 -2.32 12.71
N LEU A 349 -16.93 -1.24 12.79
CA LEU A 349 -17.40 0.03 13.36
C LEU A 349 -18.50 0.68 12.51
N TRP A 350 -18.45 0.48 11.18
CA TRP A 350 -19.52 0.94 10.29
C TRP A 350 -20.84 0.18 10.56
N SER A 351 -20.79 -1.13 10.74
CA SER A 351 -21.93 -1.93 11.18
C SER A 351 -22.51 -1.41 12.49
N GLU A 352 -21.65 -1.06 13.45
CA GLU A 352 -22.07 -0.47 14.74
C GLU A 352 -22.76 0.89 14.54
N LYS A 353 -22.23 1.74 13.63
CA LYS A 353 -22.85 3.02 13.26
C LYS A 353 -24.22 2.85 12.62
N GLU A 354 -24.37 1.88 11.72
CA GLU A 354 -25.66 1.62 11.02
C GLU A 354 -26.68 0.88 11.90
N GLY A 355 -26.25 0.35 13.06
CA GLY A 355 -27.10 -0.39 14.00
C GLY A 355 -27.36 -1.84 13.59
N GLU A 356 -26.51 -2.40 12.72
CA GLU A 356 -26.60 -3.75 12.16
C GLU A 356 -25.82 -4.81 12.93
N GLY A 357 -25.22 -4.41 14.04
CA GLY A 357 -24.44 -5.21 14.96
C GLY A 357 -23.20 -4.45 15.43
N THR A 358 -22.86 -4.58 16.71
CA THR A 358 -21.68 -3.95 17.30
C THR A 358 -20.40 -4.66 16.87
N ALA A 359 -19.26 -3.95 16.88
CA ALA A 359 -17.95 -4.56 16.64
C ALA A 359 -17.66 -5.72 17.62
N GLN A 360 -18.15 -5.62 18.87
CA GLN A 360 -18.03 -6.72 19.82
C GLN A 360 -18.87 -7.96 19.43
N GLU A 361 -20.11 -7.76 18.95
CA GLU A 361 -20.96 -8.87 18.51
C GLU A 361 -20.37 -9.56 17.27
N LEU A 362 -19.74 -8.79 16.37
CA LEU A 362 -19.00 -9.34 15.22
C LEU A 362 -17.78 -10.13 15.67
N ALA A 363 -16.98 -9.60 16.60
CA ALA A 363 -15.85 -10.32 17.19
C ALA A 363 -16.28 -11.62 17.88
N ASP A 364 -17.37 -11.59 18.66
CA ASP A 364 -17.93 -12.78 19.32
C ASP A 364 -18.39 -13.81 18.28
N HIS A 365 -19.07 -13.36 17.20
CA HIS A 365 -19.53 -14.24 16.14
C HIS A 365 -18.37 -14.93 15.40
N VAL A 366 -17.33 -14.20 15.02
CA VAL A 366 -16.13 -14.78 14.38
C VAL A 366 -15.46 -15.77 15.33
N TYR A 367 -15.29 -15.38 16.60
CA TYR A 367 -14.67 -16.26 17.59
C TYR A 367 -15.43 -17.59 17.75
N ASP A 368 -16.78 -17.55 17.81
CA ASP A 368 -17.61 -18.74 17.98
C ASP A 368 -17.69 -19.60 16.71
N SER A 369 -17.53 -18.98 15.53
CA SER A 369 -17.56 -19.66 14.23
C SER A 369 -16.36 -20.60 14.00
N HIS A 370 -15.25 -20.41 14.72
CA HIS A 370 -14.02 -21.17 14.59
C HIS A 370 -13.75 -22.02 15.84
N PRO A 371 -13.95 -23.36 15.81
CA PRO A 371 -13.55 -24.27 16.89
C PRO A 371 -12.05 -24.14 17.23
N ALA A 372 -11.67 -24.56 18.45
CA ALA A 372 -10.30 -24.36 18.94
C ALA A 372 -9.21 -25.11 18.12
N ASP A 373 -9.60 -26.16 17.39
CA ASP A 373 -8.75 -26.96 16.51
C ASP A 373 -8.79 -26.50 15.04
N ASP A 374 -9.53 -25.43 14.72
CA ASP A 374 -9.59 -24.86 13.37
C ASP A 374 -8.23 -24.30 12.92
N GLU A 375 -7.88 -24.53 11.65
CA GLU A 375 -6.66 -24.00 10.99
C GLU A 375 -6.58 -22.47 11.05
N PHE A 376 -7.73 -21.78 11.09
CA PHE A 376 -7.84 -20.34 11.26
C PHE A 376 -6.98 -19.83 12.44
N TRP A 377 -6.93 -20.55 13.55
CA TRP A 377 -6.14 -20.16 14.73
C TRP A 377 -4.65 -20.44 14.61
N LYS A 378 -4.23 -21.22 13.62
CA LYS A 378 -2.80 -21.52 13.39
C LYS A 378 -2.09 -20.40 12.65
N VAL A 379 -2.82 -19.66 11.83
CA VAL A 379 -2.28 -18.46 11.18
C VAL A 379 -2.14 -17.35 12.21
N LYS A 380 -0.95 -16.77 12.28
CA LYS A 380 -0.59 -15.69 13.21
C LYS A 380 -0.65 -14.35 12.48
N PRO A 381 -1.64 -13.47 12.73
CA PRO A 381 -1.75 -12.21 11.98
C PRO A 381 -0.50 -11.31 12.04
N GLY A 382 0.29 -11.38 13.11
CA GLY A 382 1.53 -10.60 13.28
C GLY A 382 2.75 -11.19 12.57
N ASP A 383 2.63 -12.41 12.02
CA ASP A 383 3.65 -13.11 11.23
C ASP A 383 2.99 -14.29 10.47
N PRO A 384 2.14 -13.99 9.46
CA PRO A 384 1.36 -15.03 8.80
C PRO A 384 2.20 -15.96 7.91
N GLY A 385 3.37 -15.54 7.47
CA GLY A 385 4.16 -16.16 6.42
C GLY A 385 3.67 -15.74 5.02
N PRO A 386 4.53 -15.83 3.99
CA PRO A 386 4.21 -15.35 2.65
C PRO A 386 2.97 -16.03 2.06
N ASP A 387 2.77 -17.32 2.29
CA ASP A 387 1.63 -18.09 1.75
C ASP A 387 0.29 -17.76 2.43
N ASN A 388 0.30 -17.07 3.57
CA ASN A 388 -0.91 -16.75 4.34
C ASN A 388 -1.10 -15.24 4.57
N GLN A 389 -0.39 -14.41 3.82
CA GLN A 389 -0.42 -12.95 3.98
C GLN A 389 -1.84 -12.40 3.87
N PHE A 390 -2.66 -12.94 2.96
CA PHE A 390 -4.05 -12.57 2.76
C PHE A 390 -5.03 -13.64 3.27
N HIS A 391 -4.57 -14.50 4.19
CA HIS A 391 -5.45 -15.47 4.81
C HIS A 391 -6.48 -14.77 5.70
N ARG A 392 -7.73 -15.26 5.70
CA ARG A 392 -8.85 -14.70 6.46
C ARG A 392 -8.53 -14.37 7.93
N ALA A 393 -7.64 -15.11 8.56
CA ALA A 393 -7.22 -14.84 9.93
C ALA A 393 -6.48 -13.49 10.07
N VAL A 394 -5.79 -13.01 9.04
CA VAL A 394 -5.12 -11.69 9.08
C VAL A 394 -6.17 -10.59 9.21
N TYR A 395 -7.27 -10.71 8.51
CA TYR A 395 -8.43 -9.82 8.53
C TYR A 395 -9.26 -9.97 9.80
N ASP A 396 -9.94 -11.10 9.95
CA ASP A 396 -10.94 -11.33 11.01
C ASP A 396 -10.31 -11.44 12.40
N ARG A 397 -9.29 -12.29 12.57
CA ARG A 397 -8.57 -12.39 13.85
C ARG A 397 -7.75 -11.13 14.11
N GLY A 398 -7.28 -10.47 13.04
CA GLY A 398 -6.68 -9.14 13.10
C GLY A 398 -7.63 -8.10 13.68
N ALA A 399 -8.87 -8.04 13.19
CA ALA A 399 -9.91 -7.15 13.71
C ALA A 399 -10.32 -7.52 15.14
N MET A 400 -10.36 -8.82 15.48
CA MET A 400 -10.57 -9.25 16.90
C MET A 400 -9.46 -8.75 17.82
N ALA A 401 -8.20 -8.69 17.35
CA ALA A 401 -7.10 -8.12 18.11
C ALA A 401 -7.30 -6.62 18.37
N VAL A 402 -7.84 -5.88 17.38
CA VAL A 402 -8.20 -4.47 17.53
C VAL A 402 -9.37 -4.31 18.51
N GLN A 403 -10.40 -5.18 18.46
CA GLN A 403 -11.48 -5.19 19.47
C GLN A 403 -10.96 -5.53 20.87
N ALA A 404 -10.03 -6.47 20.97
CA ALA A 404 -9.39 -6.80 22.26
C ALA A 404 -8.60 -5.61 22.83
N LEU A 405 -7.94 -4.83 21.99
CA LEU A 405 -7.30 -3.57 22.38
C LEU A 405 -8.35 -2.59 22.93
N ARG A 406 -9.48 -2.36 22.22
CA ARG A 406 -10.59 -1.51 22.69
C ARG A 406 -11.09 -1.95 24.05
N ASN A 407 -11.28 -3.25 24.25
CA ASN A 407 -11.72 -3.82 25.52
C ASN A 407 -10.73 -3.60 26.66
N GLU A 408 -9.44 -3.67 26.37
CA GLU A 408 -8.37 -3.53 27.36
C GLU A 408 -8.18 -2.07 27.80
N ILE A 409 -8.13 -1.14 26.84
CA ILE A 409 -7.81 0.26 27.16
C ILE A 409 -9.04 1.15 27.34
N GLY A 410 -10.22 0.72 26.87
CA GLY A 410 -11.47 1.49 26.90
C GLY A 410 -11.61 2.43 25.72
N ASP A 411 -12.84 2.92 25.48
CA ASP A 411 -13.19 3.69 24.27
C ASP A 411 -12.41 5.00 24.18
N GLU A 412 -12.20 5.72 25.27
CA GLU A 412 -11.52 7.02 25.25
C GLU A 412 -10.08 6.91 24.69
N ASP A 413 -9.26 6.04 25.31
CA ASP A 413 -7.89 5.81 24.87
C ASP A 413 -7.84 5.11 23.53
N PHE A 414 -8.78 4.20 23.25
CA PHE A 414 -8.85 3.48 21.99
C PHE A 414 -9.06 4.43 20.80
N PHE A 415 -10.06 5.30 20.85
CA PHE A 415 -10.29 6.26 19.75
C PHE A 415 -9.20 7.34 19.69
N ALA A 416 -8.54 7.65 20.82
CA ALA A 416 -7.33 8.49 20.80
C ALA A 416 -6.17 7.80 20.04
N VAL A 417 -5.99 6.49 20.24
CA VAL A 417 -5.01 5.70 19.46
C VAL A 417 -5.36 5.69 17.99
N LEU A 418 -6.61 5.40 17.62
CA LEU A 418 -7.03 5.33 16.22
C LEU A 418 -6.85 6.65 15.46
N LYS A 419 -7.08 7.79 16.11
CA LYS A 419 -6.89 9.12 15.50
C LYS A 419 -5.44 9.57 15.48
N GLY A 420 -4.71 9.27 16.54
CA GLY A 420 -3.38 9.82 16.73
C GLY A 420 -2.32 9.07 15.93
N TRP A 421 -2.45 7.77 15.75
CA TRP A 421 -1.49 6.94 15.01
C TRP A 421 -1.31 7.40 13.56
N PRO A 422 -2.37 7.50 12.72
CA PRO A 422 -2.22 7.97 11.35
C PRO A 422 -1.70 9.40 11.25
N THR A 423 -1.97 10.23 12.27
CA THR A 423 -1.47 11.61 12.31
C THR A 423 0.03 11.66 12.65
N GLU A 424 0.49 10.87 13.65
CA GLU A 424 1.89 10.85 14.08
C GLU A 424 2.81 10.24 13.00
N ARG A 425 2.29 9.30 12.20
CA ARG A 425 3.03 8.57 11.17
C ARG A 425 2.65 8.94 9.74
N ALA A 426 1.89 10.04 9.55
CA ALA A 426 1.36 10.44 8.27
C ALA A 426 2.41 10.41 7.14
N HIS A 427 2.07 9.74 6.06
CA HIS A 427 2.88 9.59 4.84
C HIS A 427 4.21 8.84 5.02
N GLY A 428 4.39 8.16 6.15
CA GLY A 428 5.58 7.36 6.45
C GLY A 428 5.32 5.86 6.42
N ASN A 429 6.30 5.11 6.94
CA ASN A 429 6.24 3.67 7.11
C ASN A 429 6.24 3.28 8.59
N ALA A 430 5.71 2.12 8.89
CA ALA A 430 5.65 1.61 10.26
C ALA A 430 5.75 0.10 10.34
N ARG A 431 6.17 -0.36 11.53
CA ARG A 431 6.17 -1.75 11.96
C ARG A 431 5.11 -1.97 13.02
N LEU A 432 4.66 -3.20 13.16
CA LEU A 432 3.74 -3.59 14.24
C LEU A 432 4.24 -3.15 15.63
N ARG A 433 5.53 -3.32 15.92
CA ARG A 433 6.15 -2.88 17.20
C ARG A 433 5.99 -1.37 17.46
N ASP A 434 6.00 -0.56 16.40
CA ASP A 434 5.86 0.90 16.53
C ASP A 434 4.43 1.25 16.94
N PHE A 435 3.43 0.55 16.36
CA PHE A 435 2.03 0.67 16.76
C PHE A 435 1.81 0.25 18.22
N VAL A 436 2.36 -0.90 18.64
CA VAL A 436 2.25 -1.37 20.04
C VAL A 436 2.84 -0.32 20.99
N SER A 437 4.03 0.18 20.70
CA SER A 437 4.68 1.22 21.53
C SER A 437 3.86 2.50 21.60
N TYR A 438 3.23 2.88 20.49
CA TYR A 438 2.36 4.05 20.44
C TYR A 438 1.09 3.85 21.29
N ALA A 439 0.42 2.70 21.19
CA ALA A 439 -0.77 2.38 21.96
C ALA A 439 -0.46 2.28 23.47
N GLU A 440 0.69 1.72 23.84
CA GLU A 440 1.18 1.71 25.23
C GLU A 440 1.45 3.13 25.75
N LYS A 441 2.04 4.00 24.93
CA LYS A 441 2.27 5.42 25.29
C LYS A 441 0.97 6.18 25.53
N VAL A 442 -0.06 5.97 24.72
CA VAL A 442 -1.34 6.67 24.83
C VAL A 442 -2.14 6.15 26.03
N SER A 443 -2.26 4.83 26.18
CA SER A 443 -3.08 4.21 27.23
C SER A 443 -2.40 4.11 28.60
N GLY A 444 -1.07 4.24 28.65
CA GLY A 444 -0.28 3.99 29.86
C GLY A 444 -0.30 2.54 30.35
N LYS A 445 -0.74 1.59 29.51
CA LYS A 445 -0.85 0.17 29.82
C LYS A 445 0.18 -0.67 29.05
N PRO A 446 0.72 -1.76 29.65
CA PRO A 446 1.53 -2.72 28.92
C PRO A 446 0.63 -3.58 28.02
N LEU A 447 0.79 -3.49 26.70
CA LEU A 447 -0.07 -4.15 25.72
C LEU A 447 0.62 -5.31 24.99
N SER A 448 1.93 -5.46 25.13
CA SER A 448 2.67 -6.56 24.50
C SER A 448 2.07 -7.94 24.78
N PRO A 449 1.63 -8.32 26.02
CA PRO A 449 1.02 -9.63 26.27
C PRO A 449 -0.31 -9.85 25.53
N LEU A 450 -1.10 -8.77 25.31
CA LEU A 450 -2.33 -8.83 24.52
C LEU A 450 -2.01 -9.16 23.06
N PHE A 451 -1.10 -8.39 22.45
CA PHE A 451 -0.71 -8.59 21.04
C PHE A 451 0.01 -9.94 20.83
N ASP A 452 0.85 -10.39 21.78
CA ASP A 452 1.47 -11.71 21.72
C ASP A 452 0.41 -12.82 21.66
N THR A 453 -0.68 -12.68 22.40
CA THR A 453 -1.75 -13.67 22.41
C THR A 453 -2.57 -13.63 21.13
N TRP A 454 -3.00 -12.45 20.69
CA TRP A 454 -3.90 -12.32 19.56
C TRP A 454 -3.18 -12.45 18.20
N LEU A 455 -1.94 -11.98 18.10
CA LEU A 455 -1.24 -11.88 16.83
C LEU A 455 -0.13 -12.93 16.62
N PHE A 456 0.47 -13.45 17.70
CA PHE A 456 1.63 -14.32 17.57
C PHE A 456 1.44 -15.75 18.13
N THR A 457 0.32 -16.03 18.78
CA THR A 457 0.04 -17.37 19.32
C THR A 457 -0.78 -18.20 18.34
N ALA A 458 -0.28 -19.39 17.93
CA ALA A 458 -0.94 -20.27 16.97
C ALA A 458 -2.04 -21.14 17.63
N SER A 459 -2.93 -20.54 18.40
CA SER A 459 -4.07 -21.20 19.05
C SER A 459 -5.18 -20.19 19.34
N LYS A 460 -6.40 -20.71 19.55
CA LYS A 460 -7.55 -19.89 19.97
C LYS A 460 -7.27 -19.24 21.33
N PRO A 461 -7.34 -17.91 21.46
CA PRO A 461 -7.21 -17.22 22.74
C PRO A 461 -8.26 -17.72 23.74
N GLY A 462 -7.88 -17.92 25.00
CA GLY A 462 -8.82 -18.36 26.05
C GLY A 462 -9.80 -17.24 26.45
N GLU A 463 -10.95 -17.61 27.01
CA GLU A 463 -11.99 -16.67 27.46
C GLU A 463 -11.51 -15.72 28.57
N SER A 464 -10.48 -16.10 29.33
CA SER A 464 -9.85 -15.27 30.36
C SER A 464 -8.66 -14.44 29.84
N THR A 465 -8.41 -14.44 28.53
CA THR A 465 -7.32 -13.69 27.91
C THR A 465 -7.59 -12.20 27.98
N ALA A 466 -6.54 -11.38 28.15
CA ALA A 466 -6.64 -9.92 28.12
C ALA A 466 -7.39 -9.43 26.87
N GLY A 467 -8.33 -8.54 27.07
CA GLY A 467 -9.17 -7.98 26.02
C GLY A 467 -10.36 -8.86 25.59
N THR A 468 -10.46 -10.12 26.04
CA THR A 468 -11.63 -10.96 25.72
C THR A 468 -12.80 -10.60 26.65
N LYS A 469 -13.74 -9.81 26.15
CA LYS A 469 -15.04 -9.59 26.79
C LYS A 469 -16.11 -10.28 25.96
N ARG A 470 -16.62 -11.40 26.44
CA ARG A 470 -17.71 -12.10 25.76
C ARG A 470 -19.04 -11.70 26.36
N HIS A 471 -20.01 -11.39 25.51
CA HIS A 471 -21.39 -11.11 25.92
C HIS A 471 -22.25 -12.38 25.86
N GLY A 472 -21.67 -13.53 26.20
CA GLY A 472 -22.33 -14.84 26.38
C GLY A 472 -23.12 -15.29 25.15
N GLY A 473 -22.63 -16.26 24.40
CA GLY A 473 -23.18 -16.47 23.10
C GLY A 473 -23.53 -17.86 22.74
N ASP A 474 -24.21 -18.73 23.33
CA ASP A 474 -24.70 -19.93 22.64
C ASP A 474 -26.04 -19.62 21.94
N GLY A 475 -26.01 -19.59 20.60
CA GLY A 475 -27.22 -19.58 19.76
C GLY A 475 -27.78 -18.21 19.37
N ARG A 476 -27.03 -17.12 19.46
CA ARG A 476 -27.45 -15.85 18.86
C ARG A 476 -27.37 -15.93 17.33
N PRO A 477 -28.33 -15.36 16.60
CA PRO A 477 -28.17 -15.23 15.15
C PRO A 477 -26.95 -14.32 14.85
N PRO A 478 -26.28 -14.50 13.69
CA PRO A 478 -25.23 -13.59 13.28
C PRO A 478 -25.74 -12.15 13.24
N PRO A 479 -24.89 -11.13 13.48
CA PRO A 479 -25.24 -9.74 13.24
C PRO A 479 -25.77 -9.53 11.82
N GLU A 480 -26.65 -8.55 11.63
CA GLU A 480 -27.33 -8.32 10.33
C GLU A 480 -26.33 -8.06 9.20
N SER A 481 -25.29 -7.26 9.49
CA SER A 481 -24.19 -6.96 8.56
C SER A 481 -23.33 -8.17 8.18
N TRP A 482 -23.39 -9.29 8.93
CA TRP A 482 -22.48 -10.42 8.72
C TRP A 482 -22.57 -11.04 7.32
N GLN A 483 -23.76 -11.01 6.70
CA GLN A 483 -23.92 -11.52 5.34
C GLN A 483 -23.13 -10.72 4.30
N GLU A 484 -23.00 -9.41 4.51
CA GLU A 484 -22.21 -8.52 3.66
C GLU A 484 -20.72 -8.64 3.98
N LEU A 485 -20.36 -8.50 5.25
CA LEU A 485 -18.98 -8.62 5.73
C LEU A 485 -18.33 -9.96 5.37
N GLY A 486 -19.09 -11.06 5.45
CA GLY A 486 -18.59 -12.39 5.06
C GLY A 486 -18.26 -12.54 3.57
N ARG A 487 -18.72 -11.63 2.70
CA ARG A 487 -18.34 -11.60 1.28
C ARG A 487 -16.96 -10.96 1.07
N ALA A 488 -16.55 -10.08 1.97
CA ALA A 488 -15.33 -9.29 1.82
C ALA A 488 -14.07 -10.16 1.69
N HIS A 489 -14.05 -11.31 2.35
CA HIS A 489 -12.86 -12.15 2.50
C HIS A 489 -12.80 -13.37 1.55
N THR A 490 -13.67 -13.47 0.55
CA THR A 490 -13.74 -14.70 -0.28
C THR A 490 -12.93 -14.62 -1.59
N THR A 491 -12.20 -13.55 -1.85
CA THR A 491 -11.80 -13.24 -3.21
C THR A 491 -10.37 -12.74 -3.47
N HIS A 492 -9.43 -12.82 -2.52
CA HIS A 492 -8.02 -12.68 -2.88
C HIS A 492 -7.54 -13.98 -3.53
N PRO A 493 -7.12 -13.97 -4.80
CA PRO A 493 -6.53 -15.14 -5.43
C PRO A 493 -5.06 -15.26 -5.00
N HIS A 494 -4.78 -16.17 -4.11
CA HIS A 494 -3.43 -16.66 -3.83
C HIS A 494 -3.43 -18.17 -3.82
#